data_4b517feee5a5890d54f61bc228aeec88
#
_entry.id   4b517feee5a5890d54f61bc228aeec88
#
_cell.length_a   1.000
_cell.length_b   1.000
_cell.length_c   1.000
_cell.angle_alpha   90.00
_cell.angle_beta   90.00
_cell.angle_gamma   90.00
#
_symmetry.space_group_name_H-M   'P 1'
#
loop_
_entity.id
_entity.type
_entity.pdbx_description
1 polymer ?
#
loop_
_entity_poly.entity_id
_entity_poly.type
_entity_poly.pdbx_seq_one_letter_code
_entity_poly.pdbx_strand_id
1 'polypeptide(L)'
;VELKSDTEIISIRGFVGKPECAVKNAQQYFFVNNRYMRHPYFHKAVMTAYQGMLSADHNPSYFIYFDVNPESIDVNIHPTKTEIKFADEQSVWQILLATVRESLGKFSVTPSIDFESKPDIEIPAPAKNISDIIRPEIQFDPTYNPFRQTTSFTPQWSDSPSASSNSKNGQQSK
;
A
#
# COMPACT_ATOMS: atom_id res chain seq x y z
N VAL A 1 2.08 -10.79 -7.17
CA VAL A 1 0.63 -10.64 -6.98
C VAL A 1 -0.08 -11.20 -8.20
N GLU A 2 -1.08 -12.02 -8.00
CA GLU A 2 -1.89 -12.60 -9.07
C GLU A 2 -2.87 -11.56 -9.63
N LEU A 3 -3.01 -11.57 -10.97
CA LEU A 3 -4.03 -10.81 -11.71
C LEU A 3 -5.08 -11.77 -12.23
N LYS A 4 -6.33 -11.40 -12.02
CA LYS A 4 -7.46 -12.11 -12.64
C LYS A 4 -8.61 -11.14 -12.83
N SER A 5 -9.00 -10.93 -14.07
CA SER A 5 -10.17 -10.14 -14.44
C SER A 5 -10.81 -10.77 -15.67
N ASP A 6 -12.10 -10.91 -15.65
CA ASP A 6 -12.87 -11.48 -16.74
C ASP A 6 -13.99 -10.52 -17.11
N THR A 7 -13.94 -10.01 -18.32
CA THR A 7 -14.92 -9.06 -18.87
C THR A 7 -15.41 -9.55 -20.22
N GLU A 8 -16.48 -8.97 -20.72
CA GLU A 8 -17.03 -9.31 -22.06
C GLU A 8 -16.05 -8.99 -23.20
N ILE A 9 -15.15 -8.03 -22.99
CA ILE A 9 -14.20 -7.56 -24.02
C ILE A 9 -12.92 -8.38 -23.99
N ILE A 10 -12.42 -8.69 -22.78
CA ILE A 10 -11.12 -9.29 -22.58
C ILE A 10 -11.05 -10.03 -21.24
N SER A 11 -10.41 -11.18 -21.23
CA SER A 11 -10.01 -11.86 -20.01
C SER A 11 -8.50 -11.61 -19.76
N ILE A 12 -8.18 -11.11 -18.56
CA ILE A 12 -6.82 -10.79 -18.15
C ILE A 12 -6.43 -11.72 -17.00
N ARG A 13 -5.29 -12.40 -17.16
CA ARG A 13 -4.72 -13.24 -16.12
C ARG A 13 -3.19 -13.06 -16.09
N GLY A 14 -2.58 -13.37 -14.96
CA GLY A 14 -1.13 -13.32 -14.86
C GLY A 14 -0.62 -12.90 -13.50
N PHE A 15 0.58 -12.35 -13.50
CA PHE A 15 1.26 -11.96 -12.28
C PHE A 15 1.96 -10.62 -12.46
N VAL A 16 1.92 -9.80 -11.42
CA VAL A 16 2.71 -8.56 -11.32
C VAL A 16 3.55 -8.61 -10.05
N GLY A 17 4.76 -8.08 -10.13
CA GLY A 17 5.68 -8.00 -9.00
C GLY A 17 5.15 -7.09 -7.90
N LYS A 18 5.51 -7.38 -6.66
CA LYS A 18 5.28 -6.45 -5.56
C LYS A 18 6.12 -5.18 -5.78
N PRO A 19 5.65 -4.00 -5.36
CA PRO A 19 6.42 -2.77 -5.49
C PRO A 19 7.82 -2.85 -4.81
N GLU A 20 7.89 -3.57 -3.70
CA GLU A 20 9.13 -3.79 -2.93
C GLU A 20 10.18 -4.63 -3.69
N CYS A 21 9.72 -5.48 -4.62
CA CYS A 21 10.56 -6.35 -5.44
C CYS A 21 10.91 -5.73 -6.80
N ALA A 22 10.64 -4.44 -6.99
CA ALA A 22 10.96 -3.76 -8.24
C ALA A 22 12.47 -3.64 -8.43
N VAL A 23 12.94 -3.81 -9.67
CA VAL A 23 14.37 -3.78 -10.03
C VAL A 23 14.59 -2.94 -11.29
N LYS A 24 15.83 -2.46 -11.52
CA LYS A 24 16.14 -1.66 -12.72
C LYS A 24 15.87 -2.40 -14.02
N ASN A 25 16.25 -3.68 -14.07
CA ASN A 25 16.10 -4.54 -15.26
C ASN A 25 14.99 -5.56 -15.02
N ALA A 26 13.76 -5.09 -14.90
CA ALA A 26 12.60 -5.94 -14.67
C ALA A 26 12.20 -6.73 -15.91
N GLN A 27 11.74 -7.94 -15.71
CA GLN A 27 11.18 -8.78 -16.77
C GLN A 27 9.72 -8.39 -17.00
N GLN A 28 9.40 -8.01 -18.23
CA GLN A 28 8.11 -7.42 -18.57
C GLN A 28 7.58 -8.06 -19.86
N TYR A 29 6.57 -8.90 -19.71
CA TYR A 29 6.03 -9.68 -20.81
C TYR A 29 4.51 -9.58 -20.88
N PHE A 30 4.03 -9.36 -22.10
CA PHE A 30 2.63 -9.49 -22.46
C PHE A 30 2.44 -10.64 -23.42
N PHE A 31 1.34 -11.35 -23.26
CA PHE A 31 0.91 -12.41 -24.16
C PHE A 31 -0.56 -12.19 -24.54
N VAL A 32 -0.88 -12.34 -25.80
CA VAL A 32 -2.26 -12.32 -26.29
C VAL A 32 -2.54 -13.63 -27.03
N ASN A 33 -3.58 -14.33 -26.61
CA ASN A 33 -3.93 -15.64 -27.16
C ASN A 33 -2.69 -16.56 -27.28
N ASN A 34 -1.88 -16.65 -26.22
CA ASN A 34 -0.62 -17.39 -26.11
C ASN A 34 0.54 -16.90 -27.01
N ARG A 35 0.42 -15.74 -27.62
CA ARG A 35 1.47 -15.13 -28.42
C ARG A 35 2.13 -13.98 -27.68
N TYR A 36 3.45 -13.95 -27.64
CA TYR A 36 4.19 -12.81 -27.11
C TYR A 36 3.91 -11.54 -27.90
N MET A 37 3.69 -10.43 -27.20
CA MET A 37 3.54 -9.12 -27.80
C MET A 37 4.32 -8.04 -27.06
N ARG A 38 4.65 -6.97 -27.77
CA ARG A 38 5.17 -5.72 -27.21
C ARG A 38 4.12 -4.65 -27.45
N HIS A 39 3.67 -4.00 -26.38
CA HIS A 39 2.65 -2.96 -26.46
C HIS A 39 2.99 -1.79 -25.53
N PRO A 40 3.65 -0.74 -26.03
CA PRO A 40 4.10 0.39 -25.21
C PRO A 40 2.94 1.09 -24.47
N TYR A 41 1.78 1.16 -25.09
CA TYR A 41 0.60 1.77 -24.49
C TYR A 41 0.11 0.98 -23.26
N PHE A 42 0.07 -0.34 -23.32
CA PHE A 42 -0.30 -1.18 -22.17
C PHE A 42 0.80 -1.22 -21.11
N HIS A 43 2.07 -1.15 -21.51
CA HIS A 43 3.16 -0.96 -20.56
C HIS A 43 2.94 0.31 -19.72
N LYS A 44 2.53 1.42 -20.37
CA LYS A 44 2.22 2.66 -19.67
C LYS A 44 1.04 2.50 -18.70
N ALA A 45 0.02 1.68 -19.03
CA ALA A 45 -1.08 1.37 -18.11
C ALA A 45 -0.58 0.70 -16.83
N VAL A 46 0.27 -0.33 -16.96
CA VAL A 46 0.88 -1.02 -15.81
C VAL A 46 1.71 -0.04 -14.98
N MET A 47 2.60 0.74 -15.60
CA MET A 47 3.42 1.73 -14.89
C MET A 47 2.58 2.79 -14.17
N THR A 48 1.46 3.22 -14.78
CA THR A 48 0.51 4.14 -14.14
C THR A 48 -0.18 3.52 -12.92
N ALA A 49 -0.42 2.21 -12.92
CA ALA A 49 -0.97 1.52 -11.76
C ALA A 49 0.00 1.53 -10.56
N TYR A 50 1.29 1.50 -10.82
CA TYR A 50 2.34 1.56 -9.79
C TYR A 50 2.75 2.97 -9.39
N GLN A 51 2.12 4.00 -9.95
CA GLN A 51 2.50 5.39 -9.67
C GLN A 51 2.46 5.69 -8.17
N GLY A 52 3.55 6.23 -7.64
CA GLY A 52 3.72 6.53 -6.22
C GLY A 52 4.14 5.33 -5.35
N MET A 53 4.27 4.13 -5.90
CA MET A 53 4.67 2.92 -5.17
C MET A 53 6.12 2.49 -5.47
N LEU A 54 6.70 2.98 -6.58
CA LEU A 54 8.03 2.59 -7.02
C LEU A 54 9.08 3.62 -6.63
N SER A 55 10.27 3.14 -6.31
CA SER A 55 11.46 3.98 -6.19
C SER A 55 11.93 4.45 -7.56
N ALA A 56 12.66 5.56 -7.59
CA ALA A 56 13.24 6.07 -8.83
C ALA A 56 14.07 4.98 -9.55
N ASP A 57 13.94 4.90 -10.87
CA ASP A 57 14.65 3.95 -11.75
C ASP A 57 14.34 2.45 -11.53
N HIS A 58 13.31 2.13 -10.73
CA HIS A 58 12.88 0.75 -10.54
C HIS A 58 11.60 0.46 -11.32
N ASN A 59 11.55 -0.73 -11.89
CA ASN A 59 10.41 -1.20 -12.69
C ASN A 59 9.86 -2.49 -12.09
N PRO A 60 8.54 -2.72 -12.13
CA PRO A 60 7.95 -3.96 -11.71
C PRO A 60 8.14 -5.04 -12.78
N SER A 61 8.39 -6.27 -12.38
CA SER A 61 8.30 -7.41 -13.27
C SER A 61 6.84 -7.80 -13.46
N TYR A 62 6.45 -8.21 -14.67
CA TYR A 62 5.11 -8.71 -14.91
C TYR A 62 5.06 -9.72 -16.05
N PHE A 63 4.08 -10.62 -15.95
CA PHE A 63 3.71 -11.62 -16.94
C PHE A 63 2.18 -11.56 -17.07
N ILE A 64 1.69 -10.93 -18.11
CA ILE A 64 0.26 -10.67 -18.29
C ILE A 64 -0.22 -11.34 -19.57
N TYR A 65 -1.27 -12.11 -19.43
CA TYR A 65 -1.92 -12.86 -20.50
C TYR A 65 -3.29 -12.23 -20.77
N PHE A 66 -3.53 -11.96 -22.05
CA PHE A 66 -4.79 -11.47 -22.57
C PHE A 66 -5.43 -12.59 -23.41
N ASP A 67 -6.63 -12.95 -23.05
CA ASP A 67 -7.48 -13.82 -23.86
C ASP A 67 -8.59 -12.95 -24.47
N VAL A 68 -8.56 -12.80 -25.78
CA VAL A 68 -9.46 -11.93 -26.53
C VAL A 68 -10.03 -12.64 -27.75
N ASN A 69 -11.20 -12.17 -28.22
CA ASN A 69 -11.73 -12.65 -29.48
C ASN A 69 -10.73 -12.34 -30.61
N PRO A 70 -10.30 -13.31 -31.43
CA PRO A 70 -9.39 -13.08 -32.56
C PRO A 70 -9.86 -12.00 -33.53
N GLU A 71 -11.18 -11.79 -33.68
CA GLU A 71 -11.75 -10.77 -34.53
C GLU A 71 -11.53 -9.33 -34.02
N SER A 72 -11.24 -9.18 -32.73
CA SER A 72 -11.00 -7.88 -32.09
C SER A 72 -9.54 -7.44 -32.14
N ILE A 73 -8.65 -8.23 -32.74
CA ILE A 73 -7.23 -7.93 -32.83
C ILE A 73 -6.70 -8.09 -34.27
N ASP A 74 -5.76 -7.20 -34.65
CA ASP A 74 -5.00 -7.35 -35.89
C ASP A 74 -3.53 -7.63 -35.55
N VAL A 75 -3.07 -8.83 -35.93
CA VAL A 75 -1.70 -9.31 -35.69
C VAL A 75 -0.79 -9.01 -36.91
N ASN A 76 -1.36 -8.69 -38.07
CA ASN A 76 -0.61 -8.59 -39.33
C ASN A 76 -0.10 -7.16 -39.60
N ILE A 77 0.13 -6.36 -38.60
CA ILE A 77 0.57 -4.97 -38.75
C ILE A 77 2.08 -4.80 -38.90
N HIS A 78 2.88 -5.79 -38.49
CA HIS A 78 4.35 -5.73 -38.58
C HIS A 78 4.96 -7.07 -39.01
N PRO A 79 6.08 -7.08 -39.77
CA PRO A 79 6.73 -8.32 -40.23
C PRO A 79 7.12 -9.28 -39.10
N THR A 80 7.51 -8.75 -37.93
CA THR A 80 7.88 -9.56 -36.75
C THR A 80 6.66 -10.10 -36.00
N LYS A 81 5.44 -9.60 -36.30
CA LYS A 81 4.20 -9.96 -35.63
C LYS A 81 4.24 -9.89 -34.09
N THR A 82 5.11 -9.03 -33.57
CA THR A 82 5.20 -8.76 -32.13
C THR A 82 4.36 -7.58 -31.68
N GLU A 83 3.93 -6.76 -32.63
CA GLU A 83 3.00 -5.65 -32.42
C GLU A 83 1.61 -6.11 -32.82
N ILE A 84 0.64 -5.84 -32.00
CA ILE A 84 -0.76 -6.25 -32.19
C ILE A 84 -1.62 -5.03 -31.96
N LYS A 85 -2.55 -4.79 -32.87
CA LYS A 85 -3.51 -3.72 -32.75
C LYS A 85 -4.83 -4.29 -32.22
N PHE A 86 -5.38 -3.64 -31.23
CA PHE A 86 -6.69 -3.98 -30.68
C PHE A 86 -7.76 -3.06 -31.30
N ALA A 87 -8.96 -3.56 -31.48
CA ALA A 87 -10.06 -2.76 -31.99
C ALA A 87 -10.41 -1.62 -31.02
N ASP A 88 -10.34 -1.86 -29.71
CA ASP A 88 -10.56 -0.88 -28.66
C ASP A 88 -9.42 -0.90 -27.62
N GLU A 89 -8.31 -0.28 -27.97
CA GLU A 89 -7.14 -0.18 -27.09
C GLU A 89 -7.42 0.61 -25.81
N GLN A 90 -8.34 1.56 -25.87
CA GLN A 90 -8.65 2.42 -24.72
C GLN A 90 -9.40 1.67 -23.63
N SER A 91 -10.39 0.86 -23.99
CA SER A 91 -11.12 0.04 -23.04
C SER A 91 -10.20 -1.01 -22.43
N VAL A 92 -9.36 -1.67 -23.24
CA VAL A 92 -8.36 -2.64 -22.74
C VAL A 92 -7.38 -1.97 -21.78
N TRP A 93 -6.94 -0.76 -22.08
CA TRP A 93 -6.05 0.01 -21.22
C TRP A 93 -6.67 0.30 -19.84
N GLN A 94 -7.95 0.72 -19.83
CA GLN A 94 -8.68 1.00 -18.59
C GLN A 94 -8.91 -0.25 -17.75
N ILE A 95 -9.31 -1.36 -18.39
CA ILE A 95 -9.50 -2.65 -17.73
C ILE A 95 -8.18 -3.12 -17.12
N LEU A 96 -7.08 -3.08 -17.87
CA LEU A 96 -5.76 -3.45 -17.39
C LEU A 96 -5.32 -2.61 -16.21
N LEU A 97 -5.47 -1.28 -16.31
CA LEU A 97 -5.13 -0.36 -15.22
C LEU A 97 -5.93 -0.67 -13.94
N ALA A 98 -7.23 -0.88 -14.08
CA ALA A 98 -8.13 -1.20 -12.96
C ALA A 98 -7.74 -2.55 -12.32
N THR A 99 -7.51 -3.58 -13.14
CA THR A 99 -7.13 -4.92 -12.68
C THR A 99 -5.82 -4.91 -11.89
N VAL A 100 -4.80 -4.21 -12.40
CA VAL A 100 -3.51 -4.11 -11.72
C VAL A 100 -3.65 -3.34 -10.41
N ARG A 101 -4.37 -2.21 -10.41
CA ARG A 101 -4.62 -1.42 -9.18
C ARG A 101 -5.39 -2.21 -8.13
N GLU A 102 -6.42 -2.92 -8.53
CA GLU A 102 -7.22 -3.75 -7.62
C GLU A 102 -6.36 -4.85 -6.97
N SER A 103 -5.55 -5.54 -7.77
CA SER A 103 -4.67 -6.60 -7.27
C SER A 103 -3.60 -6.07 -6.32
N LEU A 104 -2.99 -4.92 -6.63
CA LEU A 104 -2.04 -4.26 -5.74
C LEU A 104 -2.71 -3.76 -4.47
N GLY A 105 -3.92 -3.21 -4.56
CA GLY A 105 -4.70 -2.75 -3.41
C GLY A 105 -5.07 -3.88 -2.47
N LYS A 106 -5.53 -5.02 -2.98
CA LYS A 106 -5.81 -6.22 -2.17
C LYS A 106 -4.58 -6.70 -1.42
N PHE A 107 -3.42 -6.64 -2.06
CA PHE A 107 -2.15 -7.01 -1.43
C PHE A 107 -1.73 -6.02 -0.33
N SER A 108 -1.90 -4.72 -0.53
CA SER A 108 -1.54 -3.70 0.47
C SER A 108 -2.45 -3.72 1.71
N VAL A 109 -3.69 -4.19 1.58
CA VAL A 109 -4.67 -4.21 2.67
C VAL A 109 -4.56 -5.49 3.52
N THR A 110 -3.98 -6.57 3.01
CA THR A 110 -3.68 -7.74 3.83
C THR A 110 -2.38 -7.50 4.59
N PRO A 111 -2.42 -7.13 5.88
CA PRO A 111 -1.21 -7.10 6.69
C PRO A 111 -0.66 -8.53 6.72
N SER A 112 0.50 -8.72 6.16
CA SER A 112 1.28 -9.94 6.37
C SER A 112 1.68 -9.95 7.84
N ILE A 113 0.88 -10.61 8.68
CA ILE A 113 1.29 -10.88 10.05
C ILE A 113 2.38 -11.94 9.92
N ASP A 114 3.60 -11.48 9.96
CA ASP A 114 4.78 -12.34 9.92
C ASP A 114 4.94 -12.96 11.30
N PHE A 115 4.40 -14.16 11.48
CA PHE A 115 4.56 -14.93 12.73
C PHE A 115 5.96 -15.53 12.88
N GLU A 116 6.82 -15.40 11.86
CA GLU A 116 8.19 -15.93 11.89
C GLU A 116 9.22 -14.96 12.48
N SER A 117 8.90 -13.69 12.61
CA SER A 117 9.71 -12.82 13.45
C SER A 117 9.54 -13.27 14.90
N LYS A 118 10.43 -14.16 15.33
CA LYS A 118 10.62 -14.43 16.75
C LYS A 118 10.93 -13.08 17.36
N PRO A 119 10.02 -12.47 18.13
CA PRO A 119 10.45 -11.36 18.96
C PRO A 119 11.46 -11.99 19.91
N ASP A 120 12.70 -11.54 19.84
CA ASP A 120 13.64 -11.72 20.94
C ASP A 120 13.09 -10.93 22.15
N ILE A 121 11.94 -11.41 22.65
CA ILE A 121 11.47 -11.01 23.97
C ILE A 121 12.38 -11.79 24.91
N GLU A 122 13.52 -11.20 25.26
CA GLU A 122 14.24 -11.60 26.45
C GLU A 122 13.29 -11.43 27.61
N ILE A 123 12.60 -12.52 27.98
CA ILE A 123 11.88 -12.59 29.25
C ILE A 123 12.98 -12.57 30.31
N PRO A 124 13.16 -11.46 31.06
CA PRO A 124 14.17 -11.43 32.10
C PRO A 124 13.87 -12.58 33.06
N ALA A 125 14.85 -13.46 33.24
CA ALA A 125 14.72 -14.54 34.19
C ALA A 125 14.31 -13.94 35.55
N PRO A 126 13.31 -14.49 36.25
CA PRO A 126 12.92 -13.97 37.54
C PRO A 126 14.13 -13.99 38.47
N ALA A 127 14.37 -12.82 39.07
CA ALA A 127 15.47 -12.69 40.04
C ALA A 127 15.37 -13.79 41.08
N LYS A 128 16.49 -14.50 41.33
CA LYS A 128 16.55 -15.67 42.23
C LYS A 128 16.17 -15.38 43.68
N ASN A 129 15.95 -14.14 44.07
CA ASN A 129 15.60 -13.72 45.42
C ASN A 129 14.16 -13.16 45.46
N ILE A 130 13.21 -14.06 45.67
CA ILE A 130 11.79 -13.74 45.83
C ILE A 130 11.51 -13.00 47.19
N SER A 131 12.49 -12.91 48.05
CA SER A 131 12.37 -12.32 49.39
C SER A 131 12.20 -10.79 49.42
N ASP A 132 12.55 -10.08 48.31
CA ASP A 132 12.47 -8.61 48.29
C ASP A 132 11.27 -8.07 47.47
N ILE A 133 10.35 -8.92 47.06
CA ILE A 133 9.13 -8.47 46.40
C ILE A 133 8.16 -8.01 47.48
N ILE A 134 8.15 -6.72 47.78
CA ILE A 134 7.09 -6.08 48.54
C ILE A 134 5.80 -6.25 47.75
N ARG A 135 4.93 -7.13 48.19
CA ARG A 135 3.61 -7.29 47.57
C ARG A 135 2.83 -6.01 47.83
N PRO A 136 2.26 -5.37 46.81
CA PRO A 136 1.41 -4.23 47.01
C PRO A 136 0.22 -4.66 47.88
N GLU A 137 0.03 -4.06 49.03
CA GLU A 137 -1.11 -4.26 49.88
C GLU A 137 -2.27 -3.47 49.27
N ILE A 138 -3.25 -4.22 48.76
CA ILE A 138 -4.45 -3.60 48.22
C ILE A 138 -5.33 -3.24 49.42
N GLN A 139 -5.39 -1.96 49.77
CA GLN A 139 -6.38 -1.45 50.71
C GLN A 139 -7.73 -1.41 50.02
N PHE A 140 -8.57 -2.36 50.38
CA PHE A 140 -9.96 -2.42 49.94
C PHE A 140 -10.82 -1.51 50.82
N ASP A 141 -11.38 -0.48 50.24
CA ASP A 141 -12.39 0.36 50.91
C ASP A 141 -13.79 -0.26 50.66
N PRO A 142 -14.41 -0.88 51.65
CA PRO A 142 -15.73 -1.53 51.50
C PRO A 142 -16.86 -0.52 51.26
N THR A 143 -16.61 0.76 51.44
CA THR A 143 -17.60 1.83 51.21
C THR A 143 -17.49 2.49 49.83
N TYR A 144 -16.44 2.12 49.02
CA TYR A 144 -16.28 2.63 47.70
C TYR A 144 -17.35 2.12 46.74
N ASN A 145 -18.20 3.02 46.25
CA ASN A 145 -19.21 2.75 45.25
C ASN A 145 -18.93 3.55 43.99
N PRO A 146 -18.47 2.92 42.90
CA PRO A 146 -18.13 3.62 41.65
C PRO A 146 -19.35 4.24 40.95
N PHE A 147 -20.58 3.88 41.37
CA PHE A 147 -21.81 4.41 40.78
C PHE A 147 -22.44 5.58 41.60
N ARG A 148 -21.84 5.98 42.70
CA ARG A 148 -22.23 7.22 43.37
C ARG A 148 -21.59 8.39 42.59
N GLN A 149 -22.42 9.10 41.82
CA GLN A 149 -22.02 10.36 41.18
C GLN A 149 -21.73 11.39 42.29
N THR A 150 -20.48 11.63 42.57
CA THR A 150 -20.07 12.85 43.28
C THR A 150 -20.16 13.98 42.27
N THR A 151 -21.28 14.68 42.27
CA THR A 151 -21.47 15.95 41.61
C THR A 151 -20.55 16.99 42.25
N SER A 152 -19.38 17.21 41.70
CA SER A 152 -18.61 18.49 41.70
C SER A 152 -17.19 18.24 41.17
N PHE A 153 -17.06 17.96 39.88
CA PHE A 153 -15.81 18.21 39.20
C PHE A 153 -15.99 19.47 38.35
N THR A 154 -15.63 20.60 38.90
CA THR A 154 -15.42 21.84 38.15
C THR A 154 -14.00 21.79 37.59
N PRO A 155 -13.79 21.66 36.27
CA PRO A 155 -12.46 21.82 35.71
C PRO A 155 -12.06 23.29 35.81
N GLN A 156 -11.09 23.59 36.64
CA GLN A 156 -10.43 24.89 36.66
C GLN A 156 -9.45 24.91 35.48
N TRP A 157 -9.83 25.57 34.41
CA TRP A 157 -8.93 25.93 33.33
C TRP A 157 -8.09 27.10 33.86
N SER A 158 -6.82 26.82 34.14
CA SER A 158 -5.85 27.86 34.43
C SER A 158 -5.51 28.59 33.12
N ASP A 159 -5.81 29.86 33.06
CA ASP A 159 -5.45 30.77 31.99
C ASP A 159 -3.94 30.76 31.76
N SER A 160 -3.56 30.49 30.52
CA SER A 160 -2.18 30.66 30.07
C SER A 160 -1.82 32.13 29.96
N PRO A 161 -0.65 32.57 30.40
CA PRO A 161 -0.28 33.98 30.33
C PRO A 161 -0.07 34.40 28.87
N SER A 162 -0.72 35.50 28.52
CA SER A 162 -0.58 36.22 27.26
C SER A 162 0.86 36.65 27.01
N ALA A 163 1.42 36.26 25.86
CA ALA A 163 2.69 36.76 25.39
C ALA A 163 2.59 38.22 25.02
N SER A 164 3.36 39.02 25.73
CA SER A 164 3.58 40.43 25.53
C SER A 164 4.22 40.69 24.16
N SER A 165 3.51 41.47 23.35
CA SER A 165 4.03 42.08 22.13
C SER A 165 5.05 43.18 22.50
N ASN A 166 6.29 43.02 22.10
CA ASN A 166 7.29 44.09 22.15
C ASN A 166 7.64 44.52 20.72
N SER A 167 6.95 45.56 20.27
CA SER A 167 7.32 46.35 19.11
C SER A 167 8.46 47.26 19.48
N LYS A 168 9.59 47.19 18.82
CA LYS A 168 10.58 48.28 18.75
C LYS A 168 10.88 48.65 17.31
N ASN A 169 10.44 49.86 17.02
CA ASN A 169 10.90 50.79 15.99
C ASN A 169 12.43 50.90 15.91
N GLY A 170 12.90 51.18 14.72
CA GLY A 170 14.22 51.71 14.43
C GLY A 170 14.44 51.69 12.92
N GLN A 171 13.98 52.64 12.18
CA GLN A 171 14.61 53.89 11.71
C GLN A 171 15.93 53.68 10.97
N GLN A 172 15.86 53.92 9.64
CA GLN A 172 16.65 54.81 8.77
C GLN A 172 18.17 54.55 8.58
N SER A 173 18.58 54.45 7.43
CA SER A 173 19.22 55.35 6.46
C SER A 173 20.46 54.74 5.80
N LYS A 174 20.55 54.75 4.65
CA LYS A 174 21.17 55.43 3.49
C LYS A 174 21.22 54.52 2.27
#